data_e155c12c8e8145c1a952725ff91e018e
#
_entry.id   e155c12c8e8145c1a952725ff91e018e
#
_cell.length_a   1.000
_cell.length_b   1.000
_cell.length_c   1.000
_cell.angle_alpha   90.00
_cell.angle_beta   90.00
_cell.angle_gamma   90.00
#
_symmetry.space_group_name_H-M   'P 1'
#
loop_
_entity.id
_entity.type
_entity.pdbx_description
1 polymer ?
#
loop_
_entity_poly.entity_id
_entity_poly.type
_entity_poly.pdbx_seq_one_letter_code
_entity_poly.pdbx_strand_id
1 'polypeptide(L)'
;MKQNGHDWILGDMGTGILPEPFLERMKQLLGTEYDKFLAVLEQERYQALRLNRLKLDSQGRSAADIFSAQNDAQTEMRSSMSGAFAHLSKIAWAADGYYYQSADQPGKHPFHEAGLYYIQEPSAMAPAELLDVQPGERVLDLCAAPGGKSTQIAAKLMGRGLLICNEIHPARAKILSDNIERMGLCNAMVTNETPKHLAELFPDYFDKILVDAPCSGEGMFRKNQTACEEWSPENVELCAQRQDEILDYAAGMLRPGGRLVYSTCTFAPTENEGSISRFLDRHSDFTLLPIDKSAFGPVSCDGVPAWSCSAKSSVSKWGCTPESDALLCHNSTPTQMSSLNNLQNTLRLWPQYVKGEGHFAALLQKDGEPQKDGGQQNYNETRSTRGIVKGIAEKELGELALFCQENLLLTDHTLSNHTLSDHTLSNYTLSDHTFSLHTLSGQLGCAVGMDCETVFIRFGENLYLVPAQLPELKGLKVLRPGLHLGELKKNRFEPSHALALALHPCNAARIWNLGAGGDQAAAYLNGQTFSAEGEKGWYLICLDGFGLGWGKLAGGVMKNHYPKGLRIHSPK
;
A
#
# COMPACT_ATOMS: atom_id res chain seq x y z
N MET A 1 -38.28 -0.60 -24.91
CA MET A 1 -37.74 -1.42 -26.00
C MET A 1 -37.09 -0.51 -27.01
N LYS A 2 -35.77 -0.32 -26.94
CA LYS A 2 -34.90 0.13 -28.02
C LYS A 2 -33.65 -0.74 -27.93
N GLN A 3 -33.55 -1.66 -28.87
CA GLN A 3 -32.36 -2.46 -29.14
C GLN A 3 -31.24 -1.52 -29.60
N ASN A 4 -30.23 -1.29 -28.81
CA ASN A 4 -28.94 -0.83 -29.29
C ASN A 4 -28.14 -2.09 -29.62
N GLY A 5 -27.97 -2.35 -30.92
CA GLY A 5 -27.17 -3.46 -31.41
C GLY A 5 -25.70 -3.21 -31.13
N HIS A 6 -25.19 -3.87 -30.13
CA HIS A 6 -23.76 -4.12 -29.98
C HIS A 6 -23.55 -5.59 -30.35
N ASP A 7 -22.90 -5.82 -31.46
CA ASP A 7 -22.50 -7.16 -31.86
C ASP A 7 -21.36 -7.63 -30.93
N TRP A 8 -21.61 -8.75 -30.25
CA TRP A 8 -20.68 -9.36 -29.29
C TRP A 8 -20.11 -10.64 -29.91
N ILE A 9 -18.81 -10.82 -29.86
CA ILE A 9 -18.14 -12.06 -30.32
C ILE A 9 -18.07 -13.03 -29.13
N LEU A 10 -18.68 -14.20 -29.29
CA LEU A 10 -18.68 -15.31 -28.34
C LEU A 10 -17.33 -16.03 -28.37
N GLY A 11 -16.54 -15.92 -27.30
CA GLY A 11 -15.43 -16.82 -27.01
C GLY A 11 -15.93 -18.02 -26.19
N ASP A 12 -15.65 -19.22 -26.65
CA ASP A 12 -15.98 -20.47 -25.96
C ASP A 12 -15.04 -20.63 -24.74
N MET A 13 -15.62 -20.79 -23.56
CA MET A 13 -15.00 -20.98 -22.24
C MET A 13 -14.65 -19.72 -21.42
N GLY A 14 -15.62 -19.19 -20.68
CA GLY A 14 -15.44 -18.55 -19.35
C GLY A 14 -14.85 -17.13 -19.31
N THR A 15 -14.42 -16.55 -20.41
CA THR A 15 -14.08 -15.14 -20.53
C THR A 15 -15.34 -14.35 -20.87
N GLY A 16 -15.67 -13.33 -20.07
CA GLY A 16 -16.75 -12.41 -20.40
C GLY A 16 -16.53 -11.78 -21.77
N ILE A 17 -17.62 -11.42 -22.42
CA ILE A 17 -17.62 -10.83 -23.76
C ILE A 17 -16.85 -9.51 -23.69
N LEU A 18 -15.71 -9.42 -24.40
CA LEU A 18 -14.92 -8.20 -24.49
C LEU A 18 -15.59 -7.20 -25.45
N PRO A 19 -15.55 -5.89 -25.14
CA PRO A 19 -16.14 -4.86 -26.01
C PRO A 19 -15.50 -4.82 -27.39
N GLU A 20 -16.29 -4.86 -28.46
CA GLU A 20 -15.77 -4.85 -29.85
C GLU A 20 -14.88 -3.65 -30.14
N PRO A 21 -15.24 -2.40 -29.74
CA PRO A 21 -14.36 -1.24 -29.98
C PRO A 21 -13.00 -1.35 -29.25
N PHE A 22 -12.97 -2.05 -28.11
CA PHE A 22 -11.70 -2.38 -27.44
C PHE A 22 -10.85 -3.33 -28.29
N LEU A 23 -11.44 -4.41 -28.81
CA LEU A 23 -10.75 -5.40 -29.64
C LEU A 23 -10.21 -4.77 -30.93
N GLU A 24 -11.00 -3.94 -31.61
CA GLU A 24 -10.58 -3.21 -32.81
C GLU A 24 -9.39 -2.29 -32.52
N ARG A 25 -9.45 -1.53 -31.44
CA ARG A 25 -8.34 -0.67 -31.02
C ARG A 25 -7.09 -1.49 -30.70
N MET A 26 -7.21 -2.58 -29.94
CA MET A 26 -6.07 -3.45 -29.60
C MET A 26 -5.45 -4.08 -30.82
N LYS A 27 -6.25 -4.47 -31.83
CA LYS A 27 -5.76 -4.99 -33.10
C LYS A 27 -4.92 -3.95 -33.85
N GLN A 28 -5.36 -2.69 -33.87
CA GLN A 28 -4.63 -1.60 -34.49
C GLN A 28 -3.32 -1.29 -33.73
N LEU A 29 -3.35 -1.28 -32.40
CA LEU A 29 -2.20 -0.96 -31.56
C LEU A 29 -1.11 -2.03 -31.60
N LEU A 30 -1.51 -3.32 -31.58
CA LEU A 30 -0.59 -4.44 -31.41
C LEU A 30 -0.16 -5.06 -32.74
N GLY A 31 -0.90 -4.85 -33.83
CA GLY A 31 -0.59 -5.42 -35.13
C GLY A 31 -0.37 -6.93 -35.09
N THR A 32 0.83 -7.39 -35.42
CA THR A 32 1.21 -8.82 -35.41
C THR A 32 1.22 -9.46 -33.98
N GLU A 33 1.26 -8.68 -32.91
CA GLU A 33 1.26 -9.18 -31.54
C GLU A 33 -0.17 -9.36 -30.97
N TYR A 34 -1.20 -8.95 -31.73
CA TYR A 34 -2.59 -9.00 -31.29
C TYR A 34 -3.07 -10.41 -30.92
N ASP A 35 -2.74 -11.40 -31.74
CA ASP A 35 -3.17 -12.79 -31.50
C ASP A 35 -2.53 -13.37 -30.23
N LYS A 36 -1.27 -13.00 -29.94
CA LYS A 36 -0.61 -13.38 -28.68
C LYS A 36 -1.28 -12.74 -27.47
N PHE A 37 -1.67 -11.47 -27.60
CA PHE A 37 -2.37 -10.75 -26.55
C PHE A 37 -3.72 -11.42 -26.24
N LEU A 38 -4.53 -11.74 -27.26
CA LEU A 38 -5.81 -12.43 -27.08
C LEU A 38 -5.63 -13.81 -26.43
N ALA A 39 -4.67 -14.59 -26.92
CA ALA A 39 -4.41 -15.93 -26.38
C ALA A 39 -4.07 -15.91 -24.88
N VAL A 40 -3.45 -14.86 -24.37
CA VAL A 40 -3.18 -14.71 -22.94
C VAL A 40 -4.43 -14.33 -22.17
N LEU A 41 -5.34 -13.54 -22.74
CA LEU A 41 -6.59 -13.18 -22.06
C LEU A 41 -7.50 -14.39 -21.80
N GLU A 42 -7.33 -15.47 -22.55
CA GLU A 42 -8.05 -16.76 -22.38
C GLU A 42 -7.41 -17.68 -21.32
N GLN A 43 -6.16 -17.40 -20.91
CA GLN A 43 -5.45 -18.24 -19.94
C GLN A 43 -5.84 -17.91 -18.49
N GLU A 44 -5.56 -18.85 -17.58
CA GLU A 44 -5.70 -18.61 -16.16
C GLU A 44 -4.80 -17.46 -15.71
N ARG A 45 -5.33 -16.60 -14.82
CA ARG A 45 -4.63 -15.42 -14.34
C ARG A 45 -3.47 -15.78 -13.41
N TYR A 46 -2.38 -15.06 -13.51
CA TYR A 46 -1.32 -15.12 -12.52
C TYR A 46 -1.80 -14.49 -11.21
N GLN A 47 -1.58 -15.19 -10.11
CA GLN A 47 -1.91 -14.76 -8.77
C GLN A 47 -0.64 -14.53 -7.98
N ALA A 48 -0.63 -13.47 -7.15
CA ALA A 48 0.55 -13.13 -6.37
C ALA A 48 0.20 -12.53 -5.01
N LEU A 49 1.17 -12.60 -4.13
CA LEU A 49 1.16 -11.97 -2.82
C LEU A 49 2.49 -11.22 -2.60
N ARG A 50 2.45 -10.26 -1.70
CA ARG A 50 3.63 -9.52 -1.27
C ARG A 50 3.77 -9.65 0.24
N LEU A 51 4.95 -10.11 0.68
CA LEU A 51 5.26 -10.30 2.09
C LEU A 51 5.32 -8.96 2.84
N ASN A 52 4.92 -8.99 4.10
CA ASN A 52 5.00 -7.84 4.99
C ASN A 52 6.33 -7.84 5.75
N ARG A 53 7.35 -7.19 5.19
CA ARG A 53 8.67 -7.08 5.81
C ARG A 53 8.65 -6.50 7.21
N LEU A 54 7.79 -5.51 7.47
CA LEU A 54 7.73 -4.88 8.79
C LEU A 54 7.47 -5.89 9.91
N LYS A 55 6.68 -6.94 9.63
CA LYS A 55 6.43 -8.01 10.60
C LYS A 55 7.49 -9.10 10.60
N LEU A 56 8.12 -9.36 9.48
CA LEU A 56 9.11 -10.43 9.33
C LEU A 56 10.47 -10.02 9.86
N ASP A 57 10.98 -8.85 9.44
CA ASP A 57 12.27 -8.32 9.85
C ASP A 57 12.30 -8.03 11.35
N SER A 58 11.18 -7.58 11.91
CA SER A 58 11.02 -7.37 13.36
C SER A 58 11.24 -8.63 14.20
N GLN A 59 11.14 -9.81 13.61
CA GLN A 59 11.43 -11.10 14.26
C GLN A 59 12.76 -11.72 13.83
N GLY A 60 13.60 -10.99 13.08
CA GLY A 60 14.85 -11.50 12.53
C GLY A 60 14.65 -12.64 11.53
N ARG A 61 13.46 -12.72 10.90
CA ARG A 61 13.12 -13.78 9.94
C ARG A 61 13.23 -13.25 8.52
N SER A 62 14.01 -13.91 7.69
CA SER A 62 14.04 -13.65 6.25
C SER A 62 12.87 -14.36 5.54
N ALA A 63 12.56 -13.92 4.32
CA ALA A 63 11.62 -14.65 3.46
C ALA A 63 12.06 -16.13 3.25
N ALA A 64 13.37 -16.38 3.19
CA ALA A 64 13.94 -17.72 3.09
C ALA A 64 13.61 -18.58 4.32
N ASP A 65 13.63 -18.00 5.53
CA ASP A 65 13.33 -18.73 6.77
C ASP A 65 11.86 -19.14 6.86
N ILE A 66 10.98 -18.40 6.17
CA ILE A 66 9.54 -18.67 6.13
C ILE A 66 9.22 -19.79 5.14
N PHE A 67 9.96 -19.86 4.02
CA PHE A 67 9.68 -20.77 2.91
C PHE A 67 10.67 -21.94 2.78
N SER A 68 11.83 -21.94 3.45
CA SER A 68 12.78 -23.06 3.44
C SER A 68 12.32 -24.18 4.38
N ALA A 69 11.52 -25.07 3.86
CA ALA A 69 11.28 -26.37 4.48
C ALA A 69 12.48 -27.30 4.19
N GLN A 70 13.61 -27.13 4.84
CA GLN A 70 14.67 -28.15 4.87
C GLN A 70 14.97 -28.55 6.32
N ASN A 71 14.46 -29.74 6.66
CA ASN A 71 14.95 -30.72 7.63
C ASN A 71 15.85 -30.20 8.78
N ASP A 72 15.23 -29.60 9.80
CA ASP A 72 15.80 -29.66 11.14
C ASP A 72 14.67 -29.93 12.15
N ALA A 73 14.80 -31.06 12.83
CA ALA A 73 13.79 -31.67 13.72
C ALA A 73 13.50 -30.88 15.02
N GLN A 74 13.84 -29.60 15.11
CA GLN A 74 13.70 -28.80 16.34
C GLN A 74 12.69 -27.66 16.28
N THR A 75 11.90 -27.50 15.20
CA THR A 75 10.90 -26.43 15.17
C THR A 75 9.59 -26.90 14.55
N GLU A 76 8.67 -27.43 15.38
CA GLU A 76 7.25 -27.65 15.02
C GLU A 76 6.58 -26.38 14.44
N MET A 77 7.11 -25.20 14.74
CA MET A 77 6.68 -23.89 14.26
C MET A 77 7.00 -23.61 12.78
N ARG A 78 8.04 -24.25 12.22
CA ARG A 78 8.46 -24.07 10.80
C ARG A 78 7.57 -24.86 9.83
N SER A 79 6.90 -25.90 10.30
CA SER A 79 6.13 -26.79 9.43
C SER A 79 4.80 -26.21 8.93
N SER A 80 4.19 -25.25 9.63
CA SER A 80 2.87 -24.73 9.26
C SER A 80 2.90 -23.76 8.07
N MET A 81 3.92 -22.90 7.96
CA MET A 81 4.04 -22.00 6.81
C MET A 81 4.61 -22.69 5.56
N SER A 82 5.55 -23.62 5.73
CA SER A 82 6.11 -24.36 4.60
C SER A 82 5.12 -25.26 3.90
N GLY A 83 4.12 -25.77 4.62
CA GLY A 83 3.03 -26.56 4.04
C GLY A 83 2.01 -25.72 3.27
N ALA A 84 1.77 -24.46 3.71
CA ALA A 84 0.75 -23.60 3.10
C ALA A 84 1.23 -22.89 1.81
N PHE A 85 2.55 -22.72 1.61
CA PHE A 85 3.13 -21.93 0.52
C PHE A 85 4.34 -22.61 -0.13
N ALA A 86 4.28 -23.91 -0.31
CA ALA A 86 5.39 -24.71 -0.85
C ALA A 86 5.82 -24.35 -2.29
N HIS A 87 4.99 -23.61 -3.02
CA HIS A 87 5.17 -23.36 -4.47
C HIS A 87 5.32 -21.89 -4.83
N LEU A 88 5.74 -21.04 -3.89
CA LEU A 88 5.97 -19.63 -4.20
C LEU A 88 7.15 -19.44 -5.15
N SER A 89 6.96 -18.64 -6.19
CA SER A 89 8.03 -18.23 -7.09
C SER A 89 8.18 -16.71 -7.10
N LYS A 90 9.43 -16.23 -7.10
CA LYS A 90 9.78 -14.82 -6.99
C LYS A 90 9.28 -14.01 -8.18
N ILE A 91 8.79 -12.78 -7.91
CA ILE A 91 8.55 -11.76 -8.93
C ILE A 91 9.83 -10.94 -9.09
N ALA A 92 10.36 -10.85 -10.31
CA ALA A 92 11.67 -10.24 -10.56
C ALA A 92 11.71 -8.73 -10.23
N TRP A 93 10.61 -8.01 -10.43
CA TRP A 93 10.52 -6.56 -10.22
C TRP A 93 9.96 -6.15 -8.86
N ALA A 94 9.65 -7.08 -7.98
CA ALA A 94 9.11 -6.78 -6.66
C ALA A 94 9.89 -7.52 -5.57
N ALA A 95 10.59 -6.76 -4.71
CA ALA A 95 11.50 -7.32 -3.71
C ALA A 95 10.85 -8.37 -2.80
N ASP A 96 9.58 -8.18 -2.45
CA ASP A 96 8.84 -9.07 -1.55
C ASP A 96 7.63 -9.73 -2.23
N GLY A 97 7.60 -9.67 -3.59
CA GLY A 97 6.55 -10.24 -4.42
C GLY A 97 6.79 -11.70 -4.78
N TYR A 98 5.73 -12.52 -4.70
CA TYR A 98 5.76 -13.93 -5.04
C TYR A 98 4.48 -14.34 -5.75
N TYR A 99 4.61 -15.15 -6.81
CA TYR A 99 3.50 -15.87 -7.43
C TYR A 99 3.11 -17.04 -6.53
N TYR A 100 1.80 -17.34 -6.48
CA TYR A 100 1.25 -18.52 -5.82
C TYR A 100 0.27 -19.26 -6.74
N GLN A 101 -0.05 -20.52 -6.42
CA GLN A 101 -1.01 -21.33 -7.17
C GLN A 101 -2.41 -21.13 -6.63
N SER A 102 -3.44 -21.23 -7.48
CA SER A 102 -4.85 -21.08 -7.08
C SER A 102 -5.26 -22.04 -5.95
N ALA A 103 -4.60 -23.20 -5.86
CA ALA A 103 -4.82 -24.17 -4.77
C ALA A 103 -4.37 -23.68 -3.39
N ASP A 104 -3.41 -22.76 -3.32
CA ASP A 104 -2.86 -22.27 -2.04
C ASP A 104 -3.85 -21.42 -1.25
N GLN A 105 -4.83 -20.79 -1.89
CA GLN A 105 -5.92 -19.99 -1.30
C GLN A 105 -5.47 -19.06 -0.14
N PRO A 106 -4.44 -18.21 -0.30
CA PRO A 106 -3.86 -17.43 0.79
C PRO A 106 -4.87 -16.51 1.48
N GLY A 107 -5.93 -16.09 0.81
CA GLY A 107 -7.00 -15.28 1.40
C GLY A 107 -7.82 -15.99 2.49
N LYS A 108 -7.74 -17.32 2.57
CA LYS A 108 -8.42 -18.12 3.61
C LYS A 108 -7.48 -18.54 4.74
N HIS A 109 -6.18 -18.35 4.57
CA HIS A 109 -5.19 -18.74 5.57
C HIS A 109 -5.16 -17.75 6.73
N PRO A 110 -5.07 -18.19 8.01
CA PRO A 110 -5.05 -17.31 9.17
C PRO A 110 -3.94 -16.25 9.17
N PHE A 111 -2.81 -16.49 8.50
CA PHE A 111 -1.74 -15.50 8.33
C PHE A 111 -2.15 -14.27 7.53
N HIS A 112 -3.20 -14.35 6.72
CA HIS A 112 -3.78 -13.19 6.06
C HIS A 112 -4.36 -12.22 7.11
N GLU A 113 -5.07 -12.73 8.10
CA GLU A 113 -5.64 -11.94 9.17
C GLU A 113 -4.57 -11.35 10.11
N ALA A 114 -3.47 -12.07 10.30
CA ALA A 114 -2.29 -11.57 11.01
C ALA A 114 -1.47 -10.55 10.19
N GLY A 115 -1.84 -10.28 8.94
CA GLY A 115 -1.21 -9.28 8.08
C GLY A 115 0.21 -9.60 7.63
N LEU A 116 0.55 -10.89 7.49
CA LEU A 116 1.90 -11.32 7.06
C LEU A 116 2.17 -11.09 5.58
N TYR A 117 1.13 -10.91 4.79
CA TYR A 117 1.21 -10.60 3.37
C TYR A 117 -0.03 -9.85 2.90
N TYR A 118 0.13 -9.21 1.74
CA TYR A 118 -0.94 -8.58 0.98
C TYR A 118 -1.10 -9.33 -0.36
N ILE A 119 -2.33 -9.75 -0.71
CA ILE A 119 -2.61 -10.36 -2.01
C ILE A 119 -2.70 -9.24 -3.04
N GLN A 120 -1.78 -9.23 -4.00
CA GLN A 120 -1.63 -8.15 -4.97
C GLN A 120 -1.34 -8.72 -6.36
N GLU A 121 -1.94 -8.14 -7.37
CA GLU A 121 -1.67 -8.45 -8.77
C GLU A 121 -0.19 -8.13 -9.10
N PRO A 122 0.54 -9.02 -9.80
CA PRO A 122 1.97 -8.87 -10.01
C PRO A 122 2.40 -7.55 -10.67
N SER A 123 1.75 -7.15 -11.77
CA SER A 123 2.12 -5.91 -12.49
C SER A 123 1.80 -4.65 -11.68
N ALA A 124 0.78 -4.69 -10.82
CA ALA A 124 0.43 -3.60 -9.91
C ALA A 124 1.46 -3.36 -8.79
N MET A 125 2.46 -4.23 -8.62
CA MET A 125 3.57 -4.01 -7.69
C MET A 125 4.63 -3.05 -8.26
N ALA A 126 4.75 -2.94 -9.57
CA ALA A 126 5.80 -2.16 -10.23
C ALA A 126 5.79 -0.66 -9.88
N PRO A 127 4.65 0.07 -9.86
CA PRO A 127 4.65 1.51 -9.60
C PRO A 127 5.24 1.91 -8.25
N ALA A 128 4.96 1.14 -7.19
CA ALA A 128 5.53 1.42 -5.86
C ALA A 128 7.02 1.08 -5.76
N GLU A 129 7.52 0.14 -6.57
CA GLU A 129 8.98 -0.09 -6.70
C GLU A 129 9.66 1.06 -7.43
N LEU A 130 9.07 1.54 -8.53
CA LEU A 130 9.60 2.65 -9.33
C LEU A 130 9.65 3.97 -8.57
N LEU A 131 8.76 4.18 -7.60
CA LEU A 131 8.77 5.38 -6.77
C LEU A 131 10.04 5.49 -5.92
N ASP A 132 10.70 4.37 -5.64
CA ASP A 132 11.98 4.28 -4.92
C ASP A 132 11.95 5.03 -3.58
N VAL A 133 10.95 4.73 -2.77
CA VAL A 133 10.73 5.38 -1.46
C VAL A 133 11.85 5.03 -0.49
N GLN A 134 12.36 6.07 0.20
CA GLN A 134 13.40 5.94 1.21
C GLN A 134 12.85 6.20 2.61
N PRO A 135 13.40 5.57 3.66
CA PRO A 135 13.03 5.84 5.05
C PRO A 135 13.19 7.32 5.41
N GLY A 136 12.18 7.90 6.07
CA GLY A 136 12.15 9.30 6.48
C GLY A 136 11.40 10.25 5.53
N GLU A 137 11.05 9.81 4.33
CA GLU A 137 10.32 10.63 3.34
C GLU A 137 8.85 10.83 3.72
N ARG A 138 8.28 11.94 3.25
CA ARG A 138 6.85 12.24 3.25
C ARG A 138 6.27 11.82 1.91
N VAL A 139 5.44 10.78 1.93
CA VAL A 139 4.91 10.17 0.72
C VAL A 139 3.39 10.29 0.67
N LEU A 140 2.86 10.63 -0.50
CA LEU A 140 1.43 10.61 -0.78
C LEU A 140 1.09 9.48 -1.77
N ASP A 141 0.15 8.62 -1.40
CA ASP A 141 -0.57 7.74 -2.32
C ASP A 141 -1.95 8.39 -2.56
N LEU A 142 -2.13 9.04 -3.72
CA LEU A 142 -3.25 9.97 -3.94
C LEU A 142 -4.57 9.26 -4.28
N CYS A 143 -4.50 8.04 -4.85
CA CYS A 143 -5.66 7.21 -5.23
C CYS A 143 -5.49 5.79 -4.64
N ALA A 144 -5.39 5.71 -3.31
CA ALA A 144 -4.73 4.63 -2.60
C ALA A 144 -5.52 3.31 -2.47
N ALA A 145 -6.86 3.36 -2.54
CA ALA A 145 -7.66 2.16 -2.28
C ALA A 145 -7.51 1.07 -3.37
N PRO A 146 -7.45 -0.19 -2.97
CA PRO A 146 -7.72 -0.75 -1.63
C PRO A 146 -6.50 -0.81 -0.67
N GLY A 147 -5.31 -0.30 -1.06
CA GLY A 147 -4.15 -0.22 -0.18
C GLY A 147 -2.94 -1.09 -0.58
N GLY A 148 -2.98 -1.78 -1.72
CA GLY A 148 -1.87 -2.63 -2.16
C GLY A 148 -0.57 -1.87 -2.34
N LYS A 149 -0.60 -0.72 -3.02
CA LYS A 149 0.55 0.15 -3.25
C LYS A 149 0.93 0.92 -1.98
N SER A 150 -0.06 1.42 -1.22
CA SER A 150 0.17 2.08 0.08
C SER A 150 0.93 1.20 1.05
N THR A 151 0.53 -0.07 1.20
CA THR A 151 1.21 -1.02 2.11
C THR A 151 2.60 -1.41 1.62
N GLN A 152 2.86 -1.35 0.32
CA GLN A 152 4.18 -1.54 -0.28
C GLN A 152 5.10 -0.34 0.02
N ILE A 153 4.59 0.87 -0.14
CA ILE A 153 5.28 2.13 0.22
C ILE A 153 5.63 2.14 1.70
N ALA A 154 4.67 1.79 2.57
CA ALA A 154 4.89 1.76 4.02
C ALA A 154 6.01 0.78 4.43
N ALA A 155 6.11 -0.37 3.76
CA ALA A 155 7.19 -1.33 3.99
C ALA A 155 8.57 -0.73 3.65
N LYS A 156 8.67 0.10 2.61
CA LYS A 156 9.91 0.81 2.22
C LYS A 156 10.27 1.95 3.19
N LEU A 157 9.28 2.60 3.77
CA LEU A 157 9.51 3.63 4.81
C LEU A 157 10.06 3.07 6.11
N MET A 158 9.93 1.77 6.38
CA MET A 158 10.48 1.10 7.56
C MET A 158 10.14 1.80 8.90
N GLY A 159 8.90 2.27 9.05
CA GLY A 159 8.45 2.98 10.25
C GLY A 159 8.95 4.43 10.40
N ARG A 160 9.73 4.95 9.44
CA ARG A 160 10.24 6.33 9.40
C ARG A 160 9.45 7.17 8.42
N GLY A 161 9.40 8.49 8.66
CA GLY A 161 8.69 9.41 7.78
C GLY A 161 7.17 9.33 7.95
N LEU A 162 6.44 9.77 6.92
CA LEU A 162 4.98 9.86 6.93
C LEU A 162 4.40 9.39 5.59
N LEU A 163 3.42 8.50 5.65
CA LEU A 163 2.60 8.11 4.50
C LEU A 163 1.20 8.70 4.63
N ILE A 164 0.77 9.47 3.63
CA ILE A 164 -0.64 9.88 3.50
C ILE A 164 -1.27 9.04 2.38
N CYS A 165 -2.34 8.31 2.73
CA CYS A 165 -3.11 7.47 1.82
C CYS A 165 -4.47 8.10 1.60
N ASN A 166 -4.75 8.61 0.40
CA ASN A 166 -6.01 9.26 0.10
C ASN A 166 -6.90 8.42 -0.81
N GLU A 167 -8.20 8.47 -0.54
CA GLU A 167 -9.22 7.89 -1.42
C GLU A 167 -10.49 8.73 -1.39
N ILE A 168 -10.94 9.16 -2.56
CA ILE A 168 -12.12 10.05 -2.68
C ILE A 168 -13.44 9.36 -2.33
N HIS A 169 -13.55 8.04 -2.57
CA HIS A 169 -14.76 7.27 -2.30
C HIS A 169 -14.80 6.77 -0.85
N PRO A 170 -15.78 7.19 -0.02
CA PRO A 170 -15.82 6.86 1.41
C PRO A 170 -15.79 5.35 1.71
N ALA A 171 -16.52 4.55 0.93
CA ALA A 171 -16.55 3.09 1.12
C ALA A 171 -15.19 2.45 0.83
N ARG A 172 -14.49 2.89 -0.23
CA ARG A 172 -13.15 2.42 -0.57
C ARG A 172 -12.10 2.91 0.42
N ALA A 173 -12.23 4.16 0.93
CA ALA A 173 -11.37 4.70 1.97
C ALA A 173 -11.45 3.88 3.27
N LYS A 174 -12.63 3.33 3.60
CA LYS A 174 -12.79 2.41 4.73
C LYS A 174 -12.02 1.11 4.51
N ILE A 175 -12.14 0.49 3.33
CA ILE A 175 -11.39 -0.73 2.97
C ILE A 175 -9.88 -0.47 3.04
N LEU A 176 -9.43 0.69 2.56
CA LEU A 176 -8.03 1.13 2.68
C LEU A 176 -7.60 1.19 4.15
N SER A 177 -8.39 1.85 5.02
CA SER A 177 -8.11 1.95 6.46
C SER A 177 -8.03 0.58 7.12
N ASP A 178 -8.93 -0.35 6.77
CA ASP A 178 -8.94 -1.72 7.30
C ASP A 178 -7.67 -2.50 6.86
N ASN A 179 -7.20 -2.32 5.62
CA ASN A 179 -5.96 -2.92 5.14
C ASN A 179 -4.70 -2.30 5.78
N ILE A 180 -4.68 -0.98 6.02
CA ILE A 180 -3.60 -0.30 6.78
C ILE A 180 -3.51 -0.89 8.18
N GLU A 181 -4.65 -1.11 8.85
CA GLU A 181 -4.73 -1.74 10.16
C GLU A 181 -4.22 -3.18 10.13
N ARG A 182 -4.76 -4.01 9.24
CA ARG A 182 -4.42 -5.43 9.12
C ARG A 182 -2.92 -5.64 8.90
N MET A 183 -2.29 -4.79 8.10
CA MET A 183 -0.84 -4.85 7.85
C MET A 183 0.01 -4.30 9.02
N GLY A 184 -0.61 -3.73 10.07
CA GLY A 184 0.08 -3.21 11.25
C GLY A 184 0.87 -1.93 10.99
N LEU A 185 0.41 -1.07 10.07
CA LEU A 185 1.12 0.15 9.69
C LEU A 185 0.86 1.27 10.71
N CYS A 186 1.94 1.88 11.21
CA CYS A 186 1.88 2.85 12.30
C CYS A 186 2.02 4.30 11.87
N ASN A 187 2.83 4.58 10.83
CA ASN A 187 3.15 5.91 10.31
C ASN A 187 2.31 6.31 9.09
N ALA A 188 1.12 5.73 8.95
CA ALA A 188 0.21 5.98 7.84
C ALA A 188 -1.05 6.72 8.29
N MET A 189 -1.38 7.82 7.60
CA MET A 189 -2.65 8.55 7.74
C MET A 189 -3.57 8.22 6.56
N VAL A 190 -4.85 7.92 6.83
CA VAL A 190 -5.87 7.69 5.79
C VAL A 190 -6.82 8.87 5.74
N THR A 191 -6.96 9.48 4.54
CA THR A 191 -7.86 10.61 4.26
C THR A 191 -8.93 10.24 3.24
N ASN A 192 -10.07 10.93 3.33
CA ASN A 192 -11.15 10.83 2.33
C ASN A 192 -11.41 12.21 1.74
N GLU A 193 -10.48 12.66 0.88
CA GLU A 193 -10.45 14.00 0.33
C GLU A 193 -10.41 14.01 -1.19
N THR A 194 -10.79 15.14 -1.79
CA THR A 194 -10.54 15.39 -3.20
C THR A 194 -9.07 15.77 -3.42
N PRO A 195 -8.45 15.42 -4.58
CA PRO A 195 -7.11 15.87 -4.92
C PRO A 195 -6.95 17.40 -4.86
N LYS A 196 -7.97 18.13 -5.29
CA LYS A 196 -8.01 19.60 -5.22
C LYS A 196 -7.84 20.11 -3.80
N HIS A 197 -8.63 19.59 -2.86
CA HIS A 197 -8.59 20.05 -1.47
C HIS A 197 -7.26 19.70 -0.81
N LEU A 198 -6.67 18.53 -1.12
CA LEU A 198 -5.32 18.20 -0.65
C LEU A 198 -4.27 19.15 -1.21
N ALA A 199 -4.35 19.54 -2.48
CA ALA A 199 -3.41 20.46 -3.10
C ALA A 199 -3.47 21.88 -2.46
N GLU A 200 -4.65 22.33 -2.04
CA GLU A 200 -4.81 23.58 -1.28
C GLU A 200 -4.13 23.52 0.10
N LEU A 201 -4.04 22.32 0.69
CA LEU A 201 -3.54 22.12 2.05
C LEU A 201 -2.05 21.73 2.11
N PHE A 202 -1.50 21.15 1.05
CA PHE A 202 -0.16 20.58 1.01
C PHE A 202 0.70 21.08 -0.16
N PRO A 203 0.80 22.39 -0.43
CA PRO A 203 1.65 22.87 -1.52
C PRO A 203 3.13 22.54 -1.24
N ASP A 204 3.84 22.00 -2.25
CA ASP A 204 5.26 21.63 -2.20
C ASP A 204 5.66 20.81 -0.95
N TYR A 205 4.80 19.90 -0.51
CA TYR A 205 4.94 19.21 0.78
C TYR A 205 5.61 17.86 0.67
N PHE A 206 5.27 17.05 -0.35
CA PHE A 206 5.67 15.65 -0.45
C PHE A 206 7.00 15.46 -1.17
N ASP A 207 7.81 14.53 -0.67
CA ASP A 207 9.04 14.08 -1.30
C ASP A 207 8.73 13.20 -2.52
N LYS A 208 7.71 12.35 -2.36
CA LYS A 208 7.28 11.37 -3.36
C LYS A 208 5.76 11.34 -3.45
N ILE A 209 5.23 11.22 -4.66
CA ILE A 209 3.79 11.04 -4.89
C ILE A 209 3.56 9.86 -5.82
N LEU A 210 2.66 8.97 -5.42
CA LEU A 210 2.09 7.93 -6.29
C LEU A 210 0.70 8.37 -6.74
N VAL A 211 0.47 8.35 -8.04
CA VAL A 211 -0.85 8.52 -8.66
C VAL A 211 -1.18 7.25 -9.43
N ASP A 212 -1.73 6.26 -8.72
CA ASP A 212 -2.35 5.09 -9.37
C ASP A 212 -3.76 5.49 -9.80
N ALA A 213 -3.84 6.09 -10.97
CA ALA A 213 -5.00 6.88 -11.36
C ALA A 213 -6.25 6.03 -11.62
N PRO A 214 -7.46 6.54 -11.28
CA PRO A 214 -8.68 5.93 -11.76
C PRO A 214 -8.68 5.94 -13.29
N CYS A 215 -8.90 4.79 -13.91
CA CYS A 215 -8.79 4.57 -15.34
C CYS A 215 -9.92 3.67 -15.86
N SER A 216 -10.00 3.48 -17.16
CA SER A 216 -11.00 2.62 -17.81
C SER A 216 -10.88 1.13 -17.44
N GLY A 217 -9.77 0.72 -16.80
CA GLY A 217 -9.63 -0.58 -16.14
C GLY A 217 -9.50 -1.78 -17.07
N GLU A 218 -8.98 -1.63 -18.27
CA GLU A 218 -8.89 -2.68 -19.30
C GLU A 218 -8.08 -3.90 -18.86
N GLY A 219 -7.01 -3.70 -18.06
CA GLY A 219 -6.27 -4.80 -17.44
C GLY A 219 -7.05 -5.53 -16.34
N MET A 220 -8.28 -5.10 -16.04
CA MET A 220 -9.16 -5.78 -15.09
C MET A 220 -10.21 -6.66 -15.75
N PHE A 221 -10.31 -6.70 -17.08
CA PHE A 221 -11.35 -7.43 -17.81
C PHE A 221 -11.41 -8.92 -17.47
N ARG A 222 -10.25 -9.58 -17.33
CA ARG A 222 -10.20 -10.99 -16.88
C ARG A 222 -10.66 -11.21 -15.44
N LYS A 223 -10.66 -10.16 -14.62
CA LYS A 223 -10.99 -10.23 -13.19
C LYS A 223 -12.43 -9.81 -12.89
N ASN A 224 -12.95 -8.88 -13.65
CA ASN A 224 -14.21 -8.21 -13.34
C ASN A 224 -15.05 -8.00 -14.62
N GLN A 225 -16.06 -8.81 -14.79
CA GLN A 225 -17.02 -8.71 -15.90
C GLN A 225 -17.71 -7.36 -15.94
N THR A 226 -18.04 -6.77 -14.80
CA THR A 226 -18.66 -5.43 -14.73
C THR A 226 -17.76 -4.37 -15.36
N ALA A 227 -16.43 -4.50 -15.28
CA ALA A 227 -15.51 -3.59 -15.95
C ALA A 227 -15.67 -3.63 -17.49
N CYS A 228 -15.94 -4.80 -18.07
CA CYS A 228 -16.24 -4.92 -19.49
C CYS A 228 -17.59 -4.28 -19.85
N GLU A 229 -18.61 -4.46 -19.01
CA GLU A 229 -19.97 -3.95 -19.23
C GLU A 229 -20.06 -2.43 -19.13
N GLU A 230 -19.28 -1.82 -18.24
CA GLU A 230 -19.22 -0.37 -18.02
C GLU A 230 -18.24 0.34 -18.94
N TRP A 231 -17.39 -0.40 -19.67
CA TRP A 231 -16.39 0.18 -20.54
C TRP A 231 -17.02 0.77 -21.82
N SER A 232 -16.57 1.95 -22.21
CA SER A 232 -16.86 2.55 -23.51
C SER A 232 -15.72 3.50 -23.93
N PRO A 233 -15.59 3.83 -25.24
CA PRO A 233 -14.64 4.85 -25.69
C PRO A 233 -14.82 6.20 -24.98
N GLU A 234 -16.06 6.61 -24.71
CA GLU A 234 -16.38 7.86 -24.02
C GLU A 234 -15.89 7.81 -22.56
N ASN A 235 -16.00 6.65 -21.89
CA ASN A 235 -15.47 6.48 -20.54
C ASN A 235 -13.94 6.56 -20.51
N VAL A 236 -13.23 6.07 -21.53
CA VAL A 236 -11.78 6.25 -21.69
C VAL A 236 -11.41 7.74 -21.72
N GLU A 237 -12.12 8.54 -22.54
CA GLU A 237 -11.88 9.99 -22.62
C GLU A 237 -12.17 10.72 -21.31
N LEU A 238 -13.26 10.36 -20.62
CA LEU A 238 -13.59 10.92 -19.30
C LEU A 238 -12.53 10.57 -18.24
N CYS A 239 -12.01 9.35 -18.29
CA CYS A 239 -10.91 8.93 -17.41
C CYS A 239 -9.65 9.75 -17.70
N ALA A 240 -9.28 9.94 -18.97
CA ALA A 240 -8.12 10.74 -19.36
C ALA A 240 -8.22 12.20 -18.87
N GLN A 241 -9.39 12.84 -19.01
CA GLN A 241 -9.62 14.20 -18.50
C GLN A 241 -9.47 14.27 -16.98
N ARG A 242 -10.03 13.30 -16.24
CA ARG A 242 -9.89 13.21 -14.78
C ARG A 242 -8.44 12.99 -14.36
N GLN A 243 -7.69 12.18 -15.10
CA GLN A 243 -6.27 11.94 -14.85
C GLN A 243 -5.44 13.20 -15.03
N ASP A 244 -5.74 14.02 -16.05
CA ASP A 244 -5.09 15.31 -16.27
C ASP A 244 -5.27 16.24 -15.06
N GLU A 245 -6.49 16.36 -14.53
CA GLU A 245 -6.76 17.17 -13.33
C GLU A 245 -6.03 16.62 -12.08
N ILE A 246 -6.03 15.30 -11.88
CA ILE A 246 -5.35 14.66 -10.73
C ILE A 246 -3.84 14.92 -10.80
N LEU A 247 -3.23 14.80 -11.98
CA LEU A 247 -1.81 15.05 -12.19
C LEU A 247 -1.44 16.51 -11.91
N ASP A 248 -2.27 17.47 -12.35
CA ASP A 248 -2.04 18.90 -12.10
C ASP A 248 -2.07 19.21 -10.59
N TYR A 249 -3.01 18.62 -9.84
CA TYR A 249 -3.02 18.75 -8.38
C TYR A 249 -1.81 18.08 -7.71
N ALA A 250 -1.42 16.90 -8.20
CA ALA A 250 -0.24 16.19 -7.68
C ALA A 250 1.05 17.00 -7.89
N ALA A 251 1.20 17.64 -9.06
CA ALA A 251 2.35 18.51 -9.36
C ALA A 251 2.50 19.67 -8.36
N GLY A 252 1.37 20.28 -7.95
CA GLY A 252 1.36 21.36 -6.95
C GLY A 252 1.72 20.90 -5.54
N MET A 253 1.51 19.62 -5.22
CA MET A 253 1.82 19.04 -3.92
C MET A 253 3.25 18.50 -3.81
N LEU A 254 3.89 18.22 -4.94
CA LEU A 254 5.25 17.68 -4.98
C LEU A 254 6.27 18.80 -4.79
N ARG A 255 7.22 18.62 -3.87
CA ARG A 255 8.32 19.58 -3.65
C ARG A 255 9.28 19.62 -4.85
N PRO A 256 10.03 20.72 -5.04
CA PRO A 256 11.15 20.74 -5.97
C PRO A 256 12.14 19.61 -5.70
N GLY A 257 12.62 18.94 -6.75
CA GLY A 257 13.47 17.75 -6.67
C GLY A 257 12.73 16.46 -6.29
N GLY A 258 11.43 16.52 -6.01
CA GLY A 258 10.61 15.36 -5.68
C GLY A 258 10.32 14.47 -6.90
N ARG A 259 9.84 13.24 -6.65
CA ARG A 259 9.47 12.28 -7.70
C ARG A 259 7.98 11.94 -7.65
N LEU A 260 7.39 11.80 -8.84
CA LEU A 260 6.01 11.37 -9.04
C LEU A 260 6.01 10.13 -9.93
N VAL A 261 5.31 9.09 -9.50
CA VAL A 261 4.97 7.95 -10.36
C VAL A 261 3.49 8.04 -10.70
N TYR A 262 3.21 8.11 -12.00
CA TYR A 262 1.88 7.95 -12.56
C TYR A 262 1.70 6.52 -13.04
N SER A 263 0.57 5.89 -12.77
CA SER A 263 0.27 4.53 -13.21
C SER A 263 -1.21 4.32 -13.49
N THR A 264 -1.50 3.37 -14.38
CA THR A 264 -2.85 2.90 -14.73
C THR A 264 -2.85 1.40 -14.97
N CYS A 265 -4.02 0.78 -14.85
CA CYS A 265 -4.25 -0.61 -15.28
C CYS A 265 -5.03 -0.66 -16.61
N THR A 266 -4.86 0.32 -17.50
CA THR A 266 -5.48 0.33 -18.84
C THR A 266 -4.41 0.22 -19.92
N PHE A 267 -4.83 -0.19 -21.12
CA PHE A 267 -3.98 -0.22 -22.32
C PHE A 267 -4.19 1.01 -23.22
N ALA A 268 -5.18 1.87 -22.89
CA ALA A 268 -5.57 3.03 -23.69
C ALA A 268 -4.43 4.06 -23.80
N PRO A 269 -3.94 4.39 -25.00
CA PRO A 269 -2.90 5.40 -25.17
C PRO A 269 -3.30 6.79 -24.68
N THR A 270 -4.57 7.15 -24.82
CA THR A 270 -5.13 8.43 -24.36
C THR A 270 -4.93 8.63 -22.85
N GLU A 271 -5.10 7.55 -22.08
CA GLU A 271 -4.92 7.54 -20.62
C GLU A 271 -3.45 7.35 -20.19
N ASN A 272 -2.59 6.86 -21.06
CA ASN A 272 -1.21 6.49 -20.79
C ASN A 272 -0.23 7.55 -21.34
N GLU A 273 0.39 7.30 -22.49
CA GLU A 273 1.33 8.25 -23.13
C GLU A 273 0.68 9.60 -23.42
N GLY A 274 -0.60 9.61 -23.76
CA GLY A 274 -1.37 10.83 -23.98
C GLY A 274 -1.45 11.71 -22.74
N SER A 275 -1.77 11.14 -21.56
CA SER A 275 -1.81 11.87 -20.29
C SER A 275 -0.43 12.42 -19.93
N ILE A 276 0.65 11.63 -20.11
CA ILE A 276 2.02 12.10 -19.84
C ILE A 276 2.44 13.20 -20.80
N SER A 277 2.12 13.08 -22.09
CA SER A 277 2.42 14.13 -23.07
C SER A 277 1.71 15.45 -22.73
N ARG A 278 0.40 15.40 -22.46
CA ARG A 278 -0.38 16.59 -22.05
C ARG A 278 0.12 17.19 -20.74
N PHE A 279 0.53 16.35 -19.77
CA PHE A 279 1.12 16.80 -18.51
C PHE A 279 2.43 17.55 -18.75
N LEU A 280 3.37 16.99 -19.51
CA LEU A 280 4.66 17.64 -19.81
C LEU A 280 4.51 18.92 -20.63
N ASP A 281 3.48 19.01 -21.47
CA ASP A 281 3.16 20.26 -22.19
C ASP A 281 2.68 21.39 -21.23
N ARG A 282 2.03 21.04 -20.11
CA ARG A 282 1.54 22.00 -19.11
C ARG A 282 2.54 22.30 -17.99
N HIS A 283 3.42 21.36 -17.69
CA HIS A 283 4.38 21.41 -16.58
C HIS A 283 5.82 21.32 -17.09
N SER A 284 6.37 22.45 -17.55
CA SER A 284 7.73 22.54 -18.10
C SER A 284 8.82 22.36 -17.01
N ASP A 285 8.44 22.37 -15.74
CA ASP A 285 9.26 22.10 -14.57
C ASP A 285 9.32 20.61 -14.20
N PHE A 286 8.84 19.72 -15.08
CA PHE A 286 8.92 18.28 -14.90
C PHE A 286 9.70 17.60 -16.01
N THR A 287 10.49 16.59 -15.64
CA THR A 287 11.25 15.73 -16.55
C THR A 287 10.78 14.28 -16.42
N LEU A 288 10.53 13.61 -17.56
CA LEU A 288 10.26 12.17 -17.61
C LEU A 288 11.57 11.40 -17.52
N LEU A 289 11.77 10.69 -16.41
CA LEU A 289 12.97 9.89 -16.18
C LEU A 289 12.90 8.53 -16.88
N PRO A 290 14.05 7.99 -17.36
CA PRO A 290 14.11 6.64 -17.88
C PRO A 290 13.89 5.62 -16.77
N ILE A 291 13.12 4.57 -17.07
CA ILE A 291 12.89 3.43 -16.18
C ILE A 291 13.84 2.29 -16.56
N ASP A 292 14.55 1.72 -15.60
CA ASP A 292 15.28 0.48 -15.79
C ASP A 292 14.30 -0.68 -15.97
N LYS A 293 14.26 -1.25 -17.17
CA LYS A 293 13.34 -2.30 -17.55
C LYS A 293 13.93 -3.71 -17.45
N SER A 294 15.16 -3.84 -17.00
CA SER A 294 15.89 -5.11 -16.92
C SER A 294 15.17 -6.19 -16.11
N ALA A 295 14.48 -5.78 -15.04
CA ALA A 295 13.73 -6.70 -14.18
C ALA A 295 12.42 -7.23 -14.80
N PHE A 296 11.91 -6.60 -15.88
CA PHE A 296 10.61 -6.92 -16.49
C PHE A 296 10.69 -7.93 -17.63
N GLY A 297 11.89 -8.40 -17.96
CA GLY A 297 12.11 -9.44 -18.98
C GLY A 297 12.76 -8.91 -20.27
N PRO A 298 13.05 -9.81 -21.25
CA PRO A 298 13.86 -9.49 -22.42
C PRO A 298 13.10 -8.76 -23.53
N VAL A 299 11.78 -8.62 -23.42
CA VAL A 299 10.96 -7.98 -24.43
C VAL A 299 10.77 -6.51 -24.10
N SER A 300 10.88 -5.64 -25.08
CA SER A 300 10.68 -4.20 -24.90
C SER A 300 9.31 -3.90 -24.27
N CYS A 301 9.34 -3.25 -23.13
CA CYS A 301 8.17 -2.73 -22.43
C CYS A 301 8.12 -1.20 -22.54
N ASP A 302 8.64 -0.65 -23.63
CA ASP A 302 8.71 0.79 -23.88
C ASP A 302 7.33 1.38 -24.14
N GLY A 303 7.16 2.63 -23.73
CA GLY A 303 6.06 3.45 -24.20
C GLY A 303 6.20 3.75 -25.70
N VAL A 304 5.10 4.02 -26.36
CA VAL A 304 5.08 4.26 -27.81
C VAL A 304 4.78 5.73 -28.09
N PRO A 305 5.78 6.55 -28.45
CA PRO A 305 5.60 7.98 -28.66
C PRO A 305 4.52 8.34 -29.68
N ALA A 306 4.40 7.57 -30.75
CA ALA A 306 3.39 7.79 -31.80
C ALA A 306 1.95 7.73 -31.27
N TRP A 307 1.70 7.01 -30.18
CA TRP A 307 0.36 6.89 -29.59
C TRP A 307 -0.10 8.15 -28.85
N SER A 308 0.82 9.04 -28.49
CA SER A 308 0.45 10.32 -27.86
C SER A 308 -0.23 11.29 -28.85
N CYS A 309 0.09 11.19 -30.13
CA CYS A 309 -0.44 12.09 -31.17
C CYS A 309 -1.93 11.85 -31.44
N SER A 310 -2.41 10.61 -31.33
CA SER A 310 -3.83 10.29 -31.52
C SER A 310 -4.74 10.91 -30.45
N ALA A 311 -4.19 11.25 -29.30
CA ALA A 311 -4.91 11.87 -28.19
C ALA A 311 -5.13 13.39 -28.36
N LYS A 312 -4.41 14.05 -29.25
CA LYS A 312 -4.52 15.51 -29.47
C LYS A 312 -5.60 15.92 -30.47
N SER A 313 -6.10 14.98 -31.28
CA SER A 313 -7.16 15.27 -32.25
C SER A 313 -8.53 14.91 -31.68
N SER A 314 -9.28 15.89 -31.25
CA SER A 314 -10.66 15.78 -30.75
C SER A 314 -11.68 15.44 -31.86
N VAL A 315 -11.26 14.94 -33.02
CA VAL A 315 -12.16 14.61 -34.12
C VAL A 315 -11.77 13.25 -34.72
N SER A 316 -12.60 12.26 -34.34
CA SER A 316 -12.97 11.08 -35.14
C SER A 316 -12.00 10.61 -36.22
N LYS A 317 -11.09 9.69 -35.88
CA LYS A 317 -10.81 8.50 -36.66
C LYS A 317 -9.70 7.70 -36.00
N TRP A 318 -10.06 6.62 -35.40
CA TRP A 318 -9.16 5.52 -35.01
C TRP A 318 -8.62 4.91 -36.30
N GLY A 319 -7.47 5.36 -36.79
CA GLY A 319 -6.92 4.89 -38.05
C GLY A 319 -5.66 5.64 -38.48
N CYS A 320 -4.67 5.75 -37.59
CA CYS A 320 -3.36 6.25 -37.98
C CYS A 320 -2.43 5.06 -38.22
N THR A 321 -1.97 4.89 -39.46
CA THR A 321 -0.83 4.01 -39.75
C THR A 321 0.47 4.74 -39.43
N PRO A 322 1.56 4.06 -39.03
CA PRO A 322 2.85 4.70 -38.71
C PRO A 322 3.41 5.60 -39.81
N GLU A 323 2.97 5.43 -41.06
CA GLU A 323 3.42 6.21 -42.21
C GLU A 323 2.67 7.55 -42.39
N SER A 324 1.43 7.69 -41.89
CA SER A 324 0.67 8.93 -41.97
C SER A 324 1.02 9.93 -40.85
N ASP A 325 1.56 9.47 -39.74
CA ASP A 325 1.86 10.31 -38.59
C ASP A 325 3.19 11.08 -38.71
N ALA A 326 4.11 10.60 -39.52
CA ALA A 326 5.35 11.33 -39.82
C ALA A 326 5.10 12.69 -40.50
N LEU A 327 3.97 12.87 -41.17
CA LEU A 327 3.59 14.12 -41.84
C LEU A 327 2.90 15.12 -40.90
N LEU A 328 2.27 14.65 -39.82
CA LEU A 328 1.60 15.52 -38.83
C LEU A 328 2.58 16.11 -37.80
N CYS A 329 3.72 15.45 -37.56
CA CYS A 329 4.77 15.95 -36.67
C CYS A 329 5.55 17.15 -37.22
N HIS A 330 5.47 17.45 -38.50
CA HIS A 330 6.19 18.57 -39.14
C HIS A 330 5.72 19.97 -38.72
N ASN A 331 4.55 20.09 -38.04
CA ASN A 331 4.03 21.38 -37.57
C ASN A 331 4.19 21.57 -36.04
N SER A 332 4.90 20.70 -35.36
CA SER A 332 5.15 20.80 -33.90
C SER A 332 6.32 21.75 -33.63
N THR A 333 6.21 22.57 -32.57
CA THR A 333 7.33 23.42 -32.12
C THR A 333 8.50 22.54 -31.64
N PRO A 334 9.76 23.02 -31.67
CA PRO A 334 10.93 22.27 -31.18
C PRO A 334 10.76 21.73 -29.76
N THR A 335 10.05 22.42 -28.90
CA THR A 335 9.75 22.02 -27.51
C THR A 335 8.76 20.84 -27.47
N GLN A 336 7.76 20.81 -28.38
CA GLN A 336 6.81 19.70 -28.50
C GLN A 336 7.46 18.42 -29.05
N MET A 337 8.45 18.56 -29.96
CA MET A 337 9.20 17.41 -30.46
C MET A 337 10.11 16.80 -29.40
N SER A 338 10.66 17.58 -28.46
CA SER A 338 11.51 17.06 -27.39
C SER A 338 10.74 16.25 -26.34
N SER A 339 9.50 16.63 -26.02
CA SER A 339 8.65 15.88 -25.09
C SER A 339 8.17 14.55 -25.66
N LEU A 340 7.86 14.51 -26.95
CA LEU A 340 7.45 13.28 -27.66
C LEU A 340 8.57 12.24 -27.74
N ASN A 341 9.82 12.67 -27.91
CA ASN A 341 10.97 11.77 -28.07
C ASN A 341 11.33 10.99 -26.80
N ASN A 342 10.79 11.38 -25.63
CA ASN A 342 11.12 10.72 -24.36
C ASN A 342 10.04 9.76 -23.86
N LEU A 343 8.88 9.64 -24.53
CA LEU A 343 7.79 8.75 -24.08
C LEU A 343 8.17 7.26 -24.10
N GLN A 344 9.20 6.86 -24.84
CA GLN A 344 9.79 5.54 -24.74
C GLN A 344 10.36 5.24 -23.32
N ASN A 345 10.61 6.26 -22.51
CA ASN A 345 11.08 6.11 -21.13
C ASN A 345 9.97 5.59 -20.19
N THR A 346 8.70 5.63 -20.61
CA THR A 346 7.60 5.04 -19.85
C THR A 346 7.64 3.51 -19.90
N LEU A 347 6.97 2.86 -18.97
CA LEU A 347 6.89 1.40 -18.86
C LEU A 347 5.50 0.92 -19.24
N ARG A 348 5.42 -0.05 -20.17
CA ARG A 348 4.22 -0.84 -20.44
C ARG A 348 4.47 -2.29 -20.09
N LEU A 349 3.71 -2.82 -19.15
CA LEU A 349 3.70 -4.24 -18.81
C LEU A 349 2.57 -4.90 -19.59
N TRP A 350 2.91 -5.63 -20.64
CA TRP A 350 1.95 -6.32 -21.46
C TRP A 350 1.73 -7.76 -20.97
N PRO A 351 0.49 -8.25 -20.83
CA PRO A 351 0.21 -9.58 -20.29
C PRO A 351 0.81 -10.73 -21.13
N GLN A 352 1.04 -10.54 -22.44
CA GLN A 352 1.71 -11.54 -23.28
C GLN A 352 3.22 -11.63 -23.04
N TYR A 353 3.83 -10.70 -22.32
CA TYR A 353 5.27 -10.66 -22.06
C TYR A 353 5.62 -10.79 -20.58
N VAL A 354 4.73 -10.38 -19.69
CA VAL A 354 4.93 -10.47 -18.23
C VAL A 354 3.83 -11.32 -17.62
N LYS A 355 4.16 -12.01 -16.55
CA LYS A 355 3.19 -12.78 -15.77
C LYS A 355 2.35 -11.82 -14.91
N GLY A 356 1.35 -11.17 -15.51
CA GLY A 356 0.47 -10.18 -14.87
C GLY A 356 -0.68 -9.77 -15.79
N GLU A 357 -1.56 -8.89 -15.30
CA GLU A 357 -2.75 -8.41 -16.03
C GLU A 357 -2.44 -7.22 -16.95
N GLY A 358 -1.28 -6.63 -16.78
CA GLY A 358 -0.87 -5.44 -17.51
C GLY A 358 -0.95 -4.16 -16.67
N HIS A 359 0.02 -3.27 -16.91
CA HIS A 359 0.12 -1.98 -16.21
C HIS A 359 0.91 -0.98 -17.06
N PHE A 360 0.61 0.29 -16.87
CA PHE A 360 1.40 1.40 -17.38
C PHE A 360 2.02 2.17 -16.24
N ALA A 361 3.26 2.65 -16.40
CA ALA A 361 3.89 3.55 -15.44
C ALA A 361 4.79 4.58 -16.12
N ALA A 362 4.81 5.80 -15.55
CA ALA A 362 5.72 6.87 -15.90
C ALA A 362 6.36 7.43 -14.63
N LEU A 363 7.68 7.62 -14.66
CA LEU A 363 8.45 8.19 -13.57
C LEU A 363 8.82 9.63 -13.91
N LEU A 364 8.30 10.57 -13.15
CA LEU A 364 8.47 12.00 -13.34
C LEU A 364 9.26 12.62 -12.18
N GLN A 365 10.09 13.60 -12.45
CA GLN A 365 10.82 14.37 -11.45
C GLN A 365 10.54 15.85 -11.65
N LYS A 366 10.20 16.56 -10.57
CA LYS A 366 10.07 18.01 -10.54
C LYS A 366 11.45 18.64 -10.46
N ASP A 367 11.72 19.66 -11.27
CA ASP A 367 12.98 20.36 -11.28
C ASP A 367 13.29 21.01 -9.92
N GLY A 368 14.57 21.16 -9.62
CA GLY A 368 15.06 21.71 -8.36
C GLY A 368 16.02 20.76 -7.66
N GLU A 369 16.80 21.29 -6.72
CA GLU A 369 17.67 20.43 -5.92
C GLU A 369 16.87 19.71 -4.84
N PRO A 370 17.02 18.37 -4.70
CA PRO A 370 16.54 17.69 -3.52
C PRO A 370 17.26 18.30 -2.31
N GLN A 371 16.52 18.80 -1.34
CA GLN A 371 17.14 19.22 -0.09
C GLN A 371 17.90 18.02 0.47
N LYS A 372 19.22 18.12 0.54
CA LYS A 372 20.07 17.12 1.21
C LYS A 372 19.79 17.25 2.70
N ASP A 373 18.96 16.39 3.23
CA ASP A 373 18.82 16.18 4.65
C ASP A 373 20.12 15.52 5.16
N GLY A 374 21.16 16.33 5.28
CA GLY A 374 22.36 15.98 6.03
C GLY A 374 21.99 15.96 7.51
N GLY A 375 22.08 14.80 8.13
CA GLY A 375 21.82 14.41 9.49
C GLY A 375 21.37 15.50 10.48
N GLN A 376 20.28 15.26 11.21
CA GLN A 376 19.72 16.11 12.27
C GLN A 376 19.44 17.58 11.87
N GLN A 377 18.66 17.80 10.83
CA GLN A 377 18.08 19.12 10.62
C GLN A 377 16.79 19.24 11.43
N ASN A 378 16.68 20.38 12.12
CA ASN A 378 15.48 20.81 12.79
C ASN A 378 14.29 20.75 11.82
N TYR A 379 13.45 19.71 11.95
CA TYR A 379 12.19 19.51 11.20
C TYR A 379 11.17 20.65 11.38
N ASN A 380 11.57 21.74 12.06
CA ASN A 380 10.72 22.88 12.40
C ASN A 380 10.63 23.97 11.31
N GLU A 381 11.41 23.89 10.23
CA GLU A 381 11.20 24.77 9.07
C GLU A 381 10.29 24.12 8.04
N THR A 382 9.03 23.92 8.43
CA THR A 382 7.98 23.49 7.51
C THR A 382 7.64 24.62 6.56
N ARG A 383 7.89 24.44 5.26
CA ARG A 383 7.28 25.24 4.19
C ARG A 383 5.76 25.01 4.09
N SER A 384 5.20 24.06 4.83
CA SER A 384 3.76 23.90 4.97
C SER A 384 3.20 25.09 5.76
N THR A 385 2.21 25.76 5.20
CA THR A 385 1.40 26.78 5.90
C THR A 385 0.60 26.20 7.07
N ARG A 386 0.56 24.87 7.19
CA ARG A 386 -0.10 24.13 8.26
C ARG A 386 0.87 23.90 9.43
N GLY A 387 0.37 24.15 10.64
CA GLY A 387 1.07 23.74 11.86
C GLY A 387 1.19 22.22 12.00
N ILE A 388 1.96 21.78 12.97
CA ILE A 388 2.08 20.36 13.36
C ILE A 388 0.98 20.03 14.36
N VAL A 389 0.52 18.78 14.35
CA VAL A 389 -0.48 18.26 15.30
C VAL A 389 0.02 18.44 16.74
N LYS A 390 -0.86 18.92 17.63
CA LYS A 390 -0.54 19.06 19.04
C LYS A 390 -0.87 17.78 19.78
N GLY A 391 0.11 17.28 20.54
CA GLY A 391 -0.10 16.15 21.46
C GLY A 391 -1.07 16.52 22.58
N ILE A 392 -1.70 15.50 23.19
CA ILE A 392 -2.56 15.64 24.35
C ILE A 392 -1.75 15.84 25.64
N ALA A 393 -2.40 16.34 26.69
CA ALA A 393 -1.74 16.58 27.96
C ALA A 393 -1.49 15.27 28.74
N GLU A 394 -0.39 15.23 29.50
CA GLU A 394 0.05 14.04 30.27
C GLU A 394 -1.03 13.50 31.24
N LYS A 395 -1.76 14.40 31.89
CA LYS A 395 -2.85 14.05 32.81
C LYS A 395 -3.97 13.21 32.19
N GLU A 396 -4.06 13.16 30.86
CA GLU A 396 -5.07 12.39 30.12
C GLU A 396 -4.63 10.96 29.80
N LEU A 397 -3.38 10.60 30.11
CA LEU A 397 -2.78 9.31 29.75
C LEU A 397 -2.64 8.32 30.92
N GLY A 398 -3.14 8.64 32.08
CA GLY A 398 -2.98 7.78 33.30
C GLY A 398 -3.41 6.34 33.05
N GLU A 399 -4.56 6.11 32.41
CA GLU A 399 -5.07 4.76 32.14
C GLU A 399 -4.24 4.03 31.06
N LEU A 400 -3.69 4.75 30.07
CA LEU A 400 -2.75 4.17 29.10
C LEU A 400 -1.45 3.79 29.80
N ALA A 401 -0.89 4.67 30.64
CA ALA A 401 0.36 4.41 31.35
C ALA A 401 0.25 3.16 32.23
N LEU A 402 -0.86 3.02 33.00
CA LEU A 402 -1.14 1.82 33.77
C LEU A 402 -1.26 0.58 32.88
N PHE A 403 -1.96 0.66 31.75
CA PHE A 403 -2.06 -0.46 30.82
C PHE A 403 -0.68 -0.87 30.29
N CYS A 404 0.15 0.08 29.88
CA CYS A 404 1.51 -0.19 29.39
C CYS A 404 2.36 -0.84 30.48
N GLN A 405 2.34 -0.32 31.70
CA GLN A 405 3.10 -0.86 32.83
C GLN A 405 2.71 -2.32 33.17
N GLU A 406 1.43 -2.64 33.11
CA GLU A 406 0.92 -3.98 33.44
C GLU A 406 1.06 -5.01 32.32
N ASN A 407 1.06 -4.57 31.06
CA ASN A 407 0.85 -5.46 29.92
C ASN A 407 1.92 -5.39 28.85
N LEU A 408 2.84 -4.41 28.91
CA LEU A 408 3.91 -4.26 27.91
C LEU A 408 5.29 -4.29 28.57
N LEU A 409 6.28 -4.75 27.80
CA LEU A 409 7.70 -4.72 28.15
C LEU A 409 8.35 -3.61 27.33
N LEU A 410 8.27 -2.38 27.83
CA LEU A 410 8.85 -1.21 27.18
C LEU A 410 10.28 -0.97 27.69
N THR A 411 11.22 -0.77 26.76
CA THR A 411 12.64 -0.53 27.07
C THR A 411 13.01 0.93 26.85
N ASP A 412 13.92 1.47 27.66
CA ASP A 412 14.46 2.81 27.47
C ASP A 412 15.52 2.78 26.34
N HIS A 413 15.13 3.21 25.15
CA HIS A 413 16.05 3.37 23.99
C HIS A 413 16.67 4.78 23.92
N THR A 414 16.76 5.52 25.02
CA THR A 414 17.44 6.83 25.06
C THR A 414 18.96 6.74 24.96
N LEU A 415 19.53 5.53 24.91
CA LEU A 415 20.99 5.33 24.79
C LEU A 415 21.28 4.25 23.76
N SER A 416 21.67 4.66 22.53
CA SER A 416 22.87 4.17 21.90
C SER A 416 22.77 3.84 20.41
N ASN A 417 23.45 4.60 19.63
CA ASN A 417 24.38 4.07 18.63
C ASN A 417 25.55 3.46 19.40
N HIS A 418 25.53 2.12 19.70
CA HIS A 418 26.72 1.29 19.85
C HIS A 418 26.35 -0.14 20.29
N THR A 419 26.77 -1.11 19.46
CA THR A 419 27.12 -2.52 19.76
C THR A 419 26.25 -3.29 20.75
N LEU A 420 25.45 -4.22 20.20
CA LEU A 420 24.90 -5.36 20.91
C LEU A 420 26.04 -6.27 21.40
N SER A 421 26.32 -6.24 22.69
CA SER A 421 27.04 -7.33 23.39
C SER A 421 26.19 -7.74 24.59
N ASP A 422 25.99 -9.05 24.71
CA ASP A 422 25.31 -9.76 25.80
C ASP A 422 25.40 -9.07 27.17
N HIS A 423 24.26 -8.65 27.72
CA HIS A 423 24.10 -8.59 29.17
C HIS A 423 22.64 -8.84 29.57
N THR A 424 22.48 -9.91 30.32
CA THR A 424 21.42 -10.34 31.23
C THR A 424 20.44 -9.26 31.67
N LEU A 425 19.16 -9.53 31.36
CA LEU A 425 17.99 -8.85 31.93
C LEU A 425 17.98 -9.01 33.47
N SER A 426 18.39 -7.98 34.18
CA SER A 426 18.12 -7.84 35.61
C SER A 426 16.96 -6.88 35.82
N ASN A 427 15.98 -7.36 36.57
CA ASN A 427 14.78 -6.69 37.05
C ASN A 427 15.00 -5.22 37.45
N TYR A 428 14.55 -4.28 36.58
CA TYR A 428 14.36 -2.90 37.00
C TYR A 428 12.93 -2.72 37.53
N THR A 429 12.79 -2.69 38.84
CA THR A 429 11.61 -2.14 39.52
C THR A 429 11.58 -0.63 39.28
N LEU A 430 10.55 -0.16 38.59
CA LEU A 430 10.23 1.26 38.40
C LEU A 430 9.76 1.87 39.73
N SER A 431 10.72 2.28 40.61
CA SER A 431 10.47 3.16 41.71
C SER A 431 11.14 4.52 41.41
N ASP A 432 10.33 5.57 41.33
CA ASP A 432 10.70 6.98 41.41
C ASP A 432 11.21 7.73 40.15
N HIS A 433 10.85 7.35 38.92
CA HIS A 433 11.02 8.26 37.81
C HIS A 433 9.66 8.71 37.24
N THR A 434 9.43 10.02 37.27
CA THR A 434 8.32 10.70 36.58
C THR A 434 8.29 10.30 35.10
N PHE A 435 7.29 9.50 34.72
CA PHE A 435 7.00 9.18 33.34
C PHE A 435 6.76 10.48 32.57
N SER A 436 7.68 10.89 31.71
CA SER A 436 7.40 11.99 30.79
C SER A 436 6.63 11.47 29.58
N LEU A 437 5.70 12.24 29.08
CA LEU A 437 4.95 11.94 27.84
C LEU A 437 5.83 11.56 26.68
N HIS A 438 6.96 12.24 26.54
CA HIS A 438 7.92 12.02 25.46
C HIS A 438 8.57 10.63 25.57
N THR A 439 8.89 10.21 26.78
CA THR A 439 9.46 8.88 27.04
C THR A 439 8.46 7.78 26.70
N LEU A 440 7.21 7.87 27.15
CA LEU A 440 6.20 6.85 26.88
C LEU A 440 5.85 6.76 25.39
N SER A 441 5.70 7.90 24.68
CA SER A 441 5.41 7.87 23.25
C SER A 441 6.57 7.27 22.44
N GLY A 442 7.81 7.59 22.79
CA GLY A 442 9.00 7.03 22.15
C GLY A 442 9.16 5.53 22.39
N GLN A 443 9.00 5.08 23.65
CA GLN A 443 9.05 3.66 24.01
C GLN A 443 7.96 2.84 23.29
N LEU A 444 6.73 3.36 23.26
CA LEU A 444 5.63 2.70 22.57
C LEU A 444 5.82 2.74 21.05
N GLY A 445 6.37 3.85 20.52
CA GLY A 445 6.76 3.96 19.11
C GLY A 445 7.73 2.84 18.70
N CYS A 446 8.80 2.66 19.47
CA CYS A 446 9.76 1.56 19.24
C CYS A 446 9.10 0.18 19.34
N ALA A 447 8.20 -0.02 20.32
CA ALA A 447 7.51 -1.30 20.53
C ALA A 447 6.60 -1.70 19.37
N VAL A 448 6.15 -0.75 18.54
CA VAL A 448 5.33 -0.97 17.35
C VAL A 448 6.10 -0.73 16.04
N GLY A 449 7.42 -0.60 16.09
CA GLY A 449 8.26 -0.46 14.89
C GLY A 449 8.25 0.94 14.25
N MET A 450 7.90 2.00 15.00
CA MET A 450 8.09 3.39 14.57
C MET A 450 9.48 3.86 15.00
N ASP A 451 10.31 4.20 14.02
CA ASP A 451 11.66 4.73 14.23
C ASP A 451 11.69 6.23 13.89
N CYS A 452 10.81 6.98 14.56
CA CYS A 452 10.70 8.44 14.47
C CYS A 452 10.12 9.00 15.77
N GLU A 453 10.28 10.31 15.98
CA GLU A 453 9.63 10.99 17.09
C GLU A 453 8.10 10.89 16.98
N THR A 454 7.42 10.60 18.08
CA THR A 454 5.98 10.33 18.12
C THR A 454 5.25 11.15 19.18
N VAL A 455 3.96 11.38 18.95
CA VAL A 455 3.06 12.06 19.88
C VAL A 455 1.72 11.33 19.97
N PHE A 456 1.04 11.51 21.12
CA PHE A 456 -0.31 11.01 21.30
C PHE A 456 -1.32 12.06 20.89
N ILE A 457 -2.34 11.65 20.14
CA ILE A 457 -3.50 12.48 19.79
C ILE A 457 -4.80 11.76 20.13
N ARG A 458 -5.89 12.51 20.32
CA ARG A 458 -7.16 11.97 20.77
C ARG A 458 -8.32 12.44 19.90
N PHE A 459 -9.20 11.51 19.52
CA PHE A 459 -10.49 11.76 18.87
C PHE A 459 -11.60 11.10 19.68
N GLY A 460 -12.37 11.90 20.42
CA GLY A 460 -13.36 11.37 21.35
C GLY A 460 -12.70 10.50 22.43
N GLU A 461 -13.07 9.22 22.50
CA GLU A 461 -12.45 8.24 23.42
C GLU A 461 -11.24 7.53 22.80
N ASN A 462 -11.06 7.63 21.47
CA ASN A 462 -10.00 6.93 20.74
C ASN A 462 -8.67 7.65 20.88
N LEU A 463 -7.63 6.91 21.23
CA LEU A 463 -6.26 7.37 21.37
C LEU A 463 -5.40 6.82 20.23
N TYR A 464 -4.59 7.69 19.64
CA TYR A 464 -3.70 7.35 18.53
C TYR A 464 -2.26 7.73 18.85
N LEU A 465 -1.32 6.94 18.35
CA LEU A 465 0.10 7.27 18.26
C LEU A 465 0.40 7.69 16.82
N VAL A 466 1.04 8.84 16.66
CA VAL A 466 1.32 9.41 15.33
C VAL A 466 2.75 9.96 15.26
N PRO A 467 3.38 10.05 14.06
CA PRO A 467 4.63 10.79 13.89
C PRO A 467 4.48 12.25 14.35
N ALA A 468 5.46 12.78 15.08
CA ALA A 468 5.42 14.16 15.56
C ALA A 468 5.35 15.19 14.44
N GLN A 469 5.82 14.84 13.24
CA GLN A 469 5.75 15.67 12.03
C GLN A 469 4.37 15.65 11.33
N LEU A 470 3.38 14.93 11.88
CA LEU A 470 2.03 14.90 11.30
C LEU A 470 1.46 16.32 11.21
N PRO A 471 0.97 16.77 10.03
CA PRO A 471 0.38 18.09 9.88
C PRO A 471 -0.92 18.24 10.69
N GLU A 472 -1.28 19.47 11.05
CA GLU A 472 -2.54 19.75 11.73
C GLU A 472 -3.73 19.22 10.93
N LEU A 473 -4.63 18.50 11.60
CA LEU A 473 -5.73 17.74 10.96
C LEU A 473 -6.99 18.58 10.72
N LYS A 474 -7.01 19.83 11.19
CA LYS A 474 -8.17 20.71 11.04
C LYS A 474 -8.52 20.90 9.55
N GLY A 475 -9.77 20.69 9.20
CA GLY A 475 -10.28 20.81 7.83
C GLY A 475 -10.07 19.58 6.95
N LEU A 476 -9.42 18.52 7.45
CA LEU A 476 -9.27 17.24 6.75
C LEU A 476 -10.32 16.22 7.21
N LYS A 477 -10.85 15.46 6.27
CA LYS A 477 -11.65 14.25 6.56
C LYS A 477 -10.70 13.08 6.76
N VAL A 478 -10.27 12.87 8.00
CA VAL A 478 -9.34 11.81 8.39
C VAL A 478 -10.12 10.62 8.91
N LEU A 479 -9.91 9.44 8.31
CA LEU A 479 -10.46 8.17 8.78
C LEU A 479 -9.54 7.54 9.81
N ARG A 480 -8.23 7.66 9.60
CA ARG A 480 -7.18 7.12 10.48
C ARG A 480 -6.00 8.08 10.49
N PRO A 481 -5.68 8.72 11.62
CA PRO A 481 -4.57 9.66 11.69
C PRO A 481 -3.19 8.99 11.88
N GLY A 482 -3.17 7.71 12.28
CA GLY A 482 -1.99 6.92 12.58
C GLY A 482 -2.38 5.62 13.25
N LEU A 483 -1.55 5.10 14.17
CA LEU A 483 -1.84 3.87 14.90
C LEU A 483 -2.91 4.11 15.98
N HIS A 484 -4.05 3.47 15.84
CA HIS A 484 -5.08 3.43 16.90
C HIS A 484 -4.58 2.55 18.04
N LEU A 485 -4.37 3.15 19.21
CA LEU A 485 -3.90 2.43 20.40
C LEU A 485 -5.04 1.75 21.15
N GLY A 486 -6.17 2.42 21.27
CA GLY A 486 -7.32 1.94 22.03
C GLY A 486 -8.24 3.05 22.48
N GLU A 487 -9.13 2.72 23.41
CA GLU A 487 -10.14 3.63 23.94
C GLU A 487 -9.89 3.95 25.41
N LEU A 488 -9.89 5.25 25.74
CA LEU A 488 -9.87 5.75 27.10
C LEU A 488 -11.28 5.69 27.67
N LYS A 489 -11.56 4.70 28.52
CA LYS A 489 -12.82 4.55 29.25
C LYS A 489 -12.66 5.09 30.67
N LYS A 490 -13.77 5.24 31.40
CA LYS A 490 -13.75 5.61 32.82
C LYS A 490 -12.92 4.59 33.63
N ASN A 491 -11.79 5.02 34.15
CA ASN A 491 -10.88 4.23 35.01
C ASN A 491 -10.27 2.98 34.31
N ARG A 492 -10.15 2.95 33.00
CA ARG A 492 -9.47 1.87 32.28
C ARG A 492 -9.13 2.26 30.83
N PHE A 493 -8.12 1.63 30.29
CA PHE A 493 -7.79 1.62 28.89
C PHE A 493 -8.21 0.27 28.26
N GLU A 494 -8.84 0.32 27.08
CA GLU A 494 -9.18 -0.86 26.29
C GLU A 494 -8.33 -0.87 25.01
N PRO A 495 -7.37 -1.82 24.88
CA PRO A 495 -6.46 -1.84 23.73
C PRO A 495 -7.20 -2.18 22.44
N SER A 496 -6.84 -1.50 21.35
CA SER A 496 -7.42 -1.74 20.03
C SER A 496 -6.85 -2.98 19.35
N HIS A 497 -7.54 -3.47 18.34
CA HIS A 497 -7.04 -4.53 17.46
C HIS A 497 -5.81 -4.07 16.66
N ALA A 498 -5.79 -2.80 16.23
CA ALA A 498 -4.66 -2.21 15.53
C ALA A 498 -3.36 -2.27 16.35
N LEU A 499 -3.44 -2.00 17.66
CA LEU A 499 -2.28 -2.12 18.56
C LEU A 499 -1.78 -3.57 18.61
N ALA A 500 -2.67 -4.57 18.69
CA ALA A 500 -2.26 -5.97 18.71
C ALA A 500 -1.55 -6.40 17.41
N LEU A 501 -2.00 -5.89 16.26
CA LEU A 501 -1.41 -6.18 14.97
C LEU A 501 -0.05 -5.49 14.76
N ALA A 502 0.13 -4.31 15.35
CA ALA A 502 1.36 -3.54 15.23
C ALA A 502 2.41 -3.91 16.28
N LEU A 503 1.98 -4.32 17.48
CA LEU A 503 2.87 -4.60 18.59
C LEU A 503 3.79 -5.77 18.27
N HIS A 504 5.08 -5.55 18.48
CA HIS A 504 6.05 -6.64 18.39
C HIS A 504 5.86 -7.59 19.58
N PRO A 505 5.70 -8.90 19.38
CA PRO A 505 5.37 -9.83 20.47
C PRO A 505 6.36 -9.83 21.65
N CYS A 506 7.65 -9.60 21.41
CA CYS A 506 8.63 -9.49 22.51
C CYS A 506 8.37 -8.31 23.44
N ASN A 507 7.54 -7.35 23.06
CA ASN A 507 7.15 -6.21 23.87
C ASN A 507 5.81 -6.43 24.61
N ALA A 508 5.22 -7.62 24.53
CA ALA A 508 4.02 -7.98 25.30
C ALA A 508 4.41 -8.77 26.55
N ALA A 509 3.94 -8.35 27.73
CA ALA A 509 4.23 -9.02 28.99
C ALA A 509 3.64 -10.44 29.04
N ARG A 510 2.51 -10.66 28.38
CA ARG A 510 1.85 -11.98 28.31
C ARG A 510 1.42 -12.28 26.88
N ILE A 511 1.80 -13.46 26.41
CA ILE A 511 1.51 -13.95 25.07
C ILE A 511 0.74 -15.28 25.17
N TRP A 512 -0.24 -15.47 24.30
CA TRP A 512 -0.86 -16.75 24.04
C TRP A 512 -0.68 -17.11 22.58
N ASN A 513 0.21 -18.06 22.30
CA ASN A 513 0.56 -18.43 20.94
C ASN A 513 -0.31 -19.58 20.43
N LEU A 514 -0.94 -19.36 19.26
CA LEU A 514 -1.77 -20.32 18.54
C LEU A 514 -1.00 -20.85 17.33
N GLY A 515 -1.14 -22.14 17.03
CA GLY A 515 -0.66 -22.71 15.77
C GLY A 515 -1.61 -22.37 14.62
N ALA A 516 -1.09 -21.93 13.48
CA ALA A 516 -1.91 -21.49 12.33
C ALA A 516 -2.84 -22.56 11.77
N GLY A 517 -2.45 -23.85 11.83
CA GLY A 517 -3.26 -24.99 11.41
C GLY A 517 -4.16 -25.57 12.50
N GLY A 518 -4.19 -24.97 13.70
CA GLY A 518 -4.89 -25.53 14.85
C GLY A 518 -6.34 -25.05 15.00
N ASP A 519 -7.19 -25.89 15.59
CA ASP A 519 -8.61 -25.59 15.87
C ASP A 519 -8.78 -24.34 16.74
N GLN A 520 -7.82 -24.04 17.62
CA GLN A 520 -7.85 -22.86 18.48
C GLN A 520 -7.71 -21.55 17.70
N ALA A 521 -6.91 -21.52 16.62
CA ALA A 521 -6.81 -20.35 15.76
C ALA A 521 -8.13 -20.08 15.04
N ALA A 522 -8.76 -21.11 14.48
CA ALA A 522 -10.09 -21.02 13.86
C ALA A 522 -11.15 -20.57 14.89
N ALA A 523 -11.16 -21.15 16.11
CA ALA A 523 -12.06 -20.76 17.19
C ALA A 523 -11.87 -19.29 17.59
N TYR A 524 -10.63 -18.83 17.70
CA TYR A 524 -10.33 -17.43 18.03
C TYR A 524 -10.84 -16.47 16.93
N LEU A 525 -10.57 -16.75 15.66
CA LEU A 525 -11.06 -15.92 14.53
C LEU A 525 -12.59 -15.93 14.40
N ASN A 526 -13.26 -16.96 14.90
CA ASN A 526 -14.72 -17.02 15.00
C ASN A 526 -15.28 -16.33 16.26
N GLY A 527 -14.44 -15.78 17.12
CA GLY A 527 -14.84 -15.05 18.31
C GLY A 527 -15.19 -15.95 19.52
N GLN A 528 -14.79 -17.22 19.51
CA GLN A 528 -15.03 -18.17 20.59
C GLN A 528 -14.05 -17.92 21.76
N THR A 529 -14.50 -18.25 22.96
CA THR A 529 -13.67 -18.29 24.17
C THR A 529 -13.13 -19.71 24.37
N PHE A 530 -12.02 -19.83 25.09
CA PHE A 530 -11.45 -21.14 25.43
C PHE A 530 -10.89 -21.17 26.86
N SER A 531 -10.78 -22.34 27.44
CA SER A 531 -10.17 -22.54 28.74
C SER A 531 -8.67 -22.29 28.64
N ALA A 532 -8.12 -21.55 29.59
CA ALA A 532 -6.70 -21.22 29.64
C ALA A 532 -6.24 -21.08 31.10
N GLU A 533 -5.05 -21.58 31.38
CA GLU A 533 -4.37 -21.39 32.66
C GLU A 533 -3.34 -20.28 32.56
N GLY A 534 -3.20 -19.47 33.59
CA GLY A 534 -2.25 -18.36 33.65
C GLY A 534 -2.71 -17.22 34.53
N GLU A 535 -1.97 -16.14 34.51
CA GLU A 535 -2.27 -14.93 35.30
C GLU A 535 -3.48 -14.19 34.68
N LYS A 536 -4.32 -13.64 35.56
CA LYS A 536 -5.41 -12.75 35.11
C LYS A 536 -4.85 -11.51 34.45
N GLY A 537 -5.37 -11.15 33.25
CA GLY A 537 -4.95 -9.93 32.56
C GLY A 537 -5.13 -10.01 31.04
N TRP A 538 -4.59 -9.01 30.37
CA TRP A 538 -4.55 -8.97 28.90
C TRP A 538 -3.42 -9.86 28.38
N TYR A 539 -3.70 -10.54 27.28
CA TYR A 539 -2.77 -11.37 26.54
C TYR A 539 -2.75 -10.93 25.07
N LEU A 540 -1.56 -10.76 24.52
CA LEU A 540 -1.42 -10.68 23.08
C LEU A 540 -1.63 -12.10 22.52
N ILE A 541 -2.66 -12.27 21.74
CA ILE A 541 -2.89 -13.52 21.01
C ILE A 541 -2.04 -13.48 19.76
N CYS A 542 -1.15 -14.45 19.64
CA CYS A 542 -0.26 -14.58 18.49
C CYS A 542 -0.61 -15.82 17.66
N LEU A 543 -0.28 -15.77 16.39
CA LEU A 543 -0.36 -16.87 15.45
C LEU A 543 1.06 -17.22 14.99
N ASP A 544 1.59 -18.35 15.43
CA ASP A 544 2.99 -18.75 15.19
C ASP A 544 3.99 -17.63 15.47
N GLY A 545 3.77 -16.90 16.57
CA GLY A 545 4.63 -15.80 17.01
C GLY A 545 4.30 -14.43 16.39
N PHE A 546 3.26 -14.27 15.59
CA PHE A 546 2.83 -12.99 15.04
C PHE A 546 1.54 -12.49 15.70
N GLY A 547 1.51 -11.22 16.08
CA GLY A 547 0.34 -10.60 16.71
C GLY A 547 -0.92 -10.73 15.84
N LEU A 548 -2.01 -11.23 16.43
CA LEU A 548 -3.31 -11.44 15.77
C LEU A 548 -4.44 -10.65 16.44
N GLY A 549 -4.36 -10.41 17.74
CA GLY A 549 -5.40 -9.70 18.47
C GLY A 549 -5.21 -9.80 19.98
N TRP A 550 -6.26 -9.44 20.73
CA TRP A 550 -6.23 -9.47 22.19
C TRP A 550 -7.12 -10.57 22.76
N GLY A 551 -6.67 -11.16 23.86
CA GLY A 551 -7.46 -11.98 24.76
C GLY A 551 -7.39 -11.42 26.19
N LYS A 552 -8.40 -11.68 27.03
CA LYS A 552 -8.38 -11.31 28.45
C LYS A 552 -8.69 -12.53 29.30
N LEU A 553 -7.69 -12.99 30.04
CA LEU A 553 -7.84 -14.14 30.92
C LEU A 553 -8.50 -13.72 32.24
N ALA A 554 -9.60 -14.39 32.60
CA ALA A 554 -10.27 -14.20 33.86
C ALA A 554 -11.02 -15.49 34.27
N GLY A 555 -10.76 -15.99 35.47
CA GLY A 555 -11.45 -17.18 36.02
C GLY A 555 -11.23 -18.44 35.19
N GLY A 556 -10.04 -18.67 34.65
CA GLY A 556 -9.71 -19.85 33.84
C GLY A 556 -10.26 -19.82 32.41
N VAL A 557 -10.81 -18.68 31.97
CA VAL A 557 -11.37 -18.50 30.62
C VAL A 557 -10.68 -17.35 29.91
N MET A 558 -10.14 -17.62 28.72
CA MET A 558 -9.64 -16.62 27.81
C MET A 558 -10.82 -16.01 27.04
N LYS A 559 -11.18 -14.77 27.41
CA LYS A 559 -12.22 -14.00 26.71
C LYS A 559 -11.66 -13.47 25.40
N ASN A 560 -12.40 -13.68 24.34
CA ASN A 560 -12.01 -13.27 22.98
C ASN A 560 -12.34 -11.79 22.75
N HIS A 561 -11.32 -11.00 22.37
CA HIS A 561 -11.44 -9.58 21.99
C HIS A 561 -11.20 -9.34 20.50
N TYR A 562 -11.24 -10.40 19.65
CA TYR A 562 -11.20 -10.24 18.20
C TYR A 562 -12.43 -9.46 17.72
N PRO A 563 -12.28 -8.44 16.83
CA PRO A 563 -13.38 -7.57 16.44
C PRO A 563 -14.55 -8.33 15.82
N LYS A 564 -15.76 -8.04 16.25
CA LYS A 564 -16.97 -8.73 15.76
C LYS A 564 -17.15 -8.64 14.25
N GLY A 565 -16.77 -7.50 13.64
CA GLY A 565 -16.89 -7.26 12.21
C GLY A 565 -15.88 -8.03 11.35
N LEU A 566 -14.81 -8.57 11.95
CA LEU A 566 -13.78 -9.34 11.25
C LEU A 566 -13.92 -10.85 11.44
N ARG A 567 -14.90 -11.31 12.23
CA ARG A 567 -15.08 -12.75 12.51
C ARG A 567 -15.46 -13.51 11.27
N ILE A 568 -14.74 -14.60 11.05
CA ILE A 568 -15.01 -15.53 9.95
C ILE A 568 -16.23 -16.36 10.36
N HIS A 569 -17.40 -16.03 9.85
CA HIS A 569 -18.56 -16.90 10.04
C HIS A 569 -18.39 -18.13 9.16
N SER A 570 -18.19 -19.30 9.77
CA SER A 570 -18.33 -20.55 9.03
C SER A 570 -19.70 -20.58 8.35
N PRO A 571 -19.80 -20.88 7.06
CA PRO A 571 -21.11 -21.07 6.43
C PRO A 571 -21.84 -22.15 7.21
N LYS A 572 -23.08 -21.84 7.63
CA LYS A 572 -23.99 -22.78 8.29
C LYS A 572 -24.31 -23.94 7.37
#